data_210a231000ee1f465846fdad58cb235f
#
_entry.id   210a231000ee1f465846fdad58cb235f
#
_cell.length_a   1.000
_cell.length_b   1.000
_cell.length_c   1.000
_cell.angle_alpha   90.00
_cell.angle_beta   90.00
_cell.angle_gamma   90.00
#
_symmetry.space_group_name_H-M   'P 1'
#
loop_
_entity.id
_entity.type
_entity.pdbx_description
1 polymer ?
#
loop_
_entity_poly.entity_id
_entity_poly.type
_entity_poly.pdbx_seq_one_letter_code
_entity_poly.pdbx_strand_id
1 'polypeptide(L)'
;MRVLPTVSVTALVLAAVGCASASGAPIARSPASGGASATASTASSSSSEPSPSTSASTPATTAAPASGPNDATAEKVQEAISEFETLVDSTMKSTGIPGIAIAVVYRDQVVELKGFGVRDVTKPDPVDADTVFQLASVSKPLSSTVLAGLVGDKIITWDDRIVDLDPSFAMSDPYVTANVTLRDMYAHRSGLPAYAGDLLEDMGYTREEILHRLREVPLVDEGFRGAYNYTNFGITAAAVAAAKADGKLWEDLAKSRLYDPLGMTDTSSRYDDYLAAKDRAVGHVKVGDAWVAKYQRDPSTESPAGGASSSAKDLAQWMRLQLGNGTVDGKEIIDEAALAETHIPEMVSSRPQPPATSRAGFYGLGWNVGYDAEGRVRWAHSGAFGQGAATNVNMIPADQLGIVVLTNAAPIGIAEALGQSFLDLATTGKVQQDWVALYQAAFAQLIEHFHHQVADYSTPPANPSPPLANSAYLGTYDNEFYGPIQIVERDGGLAMLQGPKQTAFPLRHWDRDTWLYDPIGESAPGTSGVTFKIGPAGTATSVVVENLDLEALGTFTLQGPPA
;
A
#
# COMPACT_ATOMS: atom_id res chain seq x y z
N MET A 1 32.14 -5.74 -11.48
CA MET A 1 30.79 -6.31 -11.32
C MET A 1 29.83 -5.14 -11.55
N ARG A 2 29.01 -5.19 -12.57
CA ARG A 2 28.04 -4.13 -12.84
C ARG A 2 26.82 -4.43 -11.97
N VAL A 3 26.54 -3.57 -11.00
CA VAL A 3 25.28 -3.58 -10.23
C VAL A 3 24.20 -3.15 -11.22
N LEU A 4 23.26 -4.05 -11.51
CA LEU A 4 22.04 -3.71 -12.21
C LEU A 4 21.12 -2.96 -11.21
N PRO A 5 20.43 -1.89 -11.60
CA PRO A 5 19.53 -1.19 -10.70
C PRO A 5 18.34 -2.12 -10.38
N THR A 6 18.14 -2.42 -9.12
CA THR A 6 16.94 -3.08 -8.58
C THR A 6 15.78 -2.11 -8.74
N VAL A 7 15.01 -2.26 -9.80
CA VAL A 7 13.70 -1.60 -9.93
C VAL A 7 12.74 -2.35 -9.02
N SER A 8 12.34 -1.74 -7.92
CA SER A 8 11.34 -2.29 -7.00
C SER A 8 10.04 -2.63 -7.75
N VAL A 9 9.76 -3.92 -7.91
CA VAL A 9 8.57 -4.44 -8.62
C VAL A 9 7.28 -4.15 -7.85
N THR A 10 7.37 -3.82 -6.57
CA THR A 10 6.21 -3.38 -5.76
C THR A 10 5.65 -2.04 -6.27
N ALA A 11 6.49 -1.16 -6.79
CA ALA A 11 6.02 0.00 -7.55
C ALA A 11 5.22 -0.44 -8.81
N LEU A 12 5.49 -1.63 -9.35
CA LEU A 12 4.83 -2.13 -10.57
C LEU A 12 3.39 -2.60 -10.33
N VAL A 13 3.03 -3.16 -9.17
CA VAL A 13 1.65 -3.65 -8.91
C VAL A 13 0.74 -2.55 -8.41
N LEU A 14 1.23 -1.67 -7.54
CA LEU A 14 0.49 -0.44 -7.22
C LEU A 14 0.38 0.48 -8.45
N ALA A 15 1.34 0.41 -9.39
CA ALA A 15 1.36 1.12 -10.65
C ALA A 15 0.58 0.42 -11.79
N ALA A 16 0.50 -0.92 -11.80
CA ALA A 16 -0.35 -1.66 -12.75
C ALA A 16 -1.83 -1.36 -12.56
N VAL A 17 -2.25 -0.99 -11.33
CA VAL A 17 -3.61 -0.49 -11.03
C VAL A 17 -3.92 0.83 -11.76
N GLY A 18 -2.90 1.64 -12.08
CA GLY A 18 -3.06 2.89 -12.85
C GLY A 18 -2.83 2.78 -14.35
N CYS A 19 -2.21 1.70 -14.86
CA CYS A 19 -1.75 1.60 -16.26
C CYS A 19 -2.51 0.60 -17.14
N ALA A 20 -3.52 -0.10 -16.61
CA ALA A 20 -4.26 -1.10 -17.38
C ALA A 20 -5.29 -0.51 -18.39
N SER A 21 -5.19 0.76 -18.72
CA SER A 21 -6.03 1.39 -19.73
C SER A 21 -5.19 1.88 -20.90
N ALA A 22 -4.92 1.05 -21.87
CA ALA A 22 -4.80 1.27 -23.31
C ALA A 22 -3.82 0.30 -24.01
N SER A 23 -4.28 -0.89 -24.33
CA SER A 23 -3.75 -1.63 -25.47
C SER A 23 -4.78 -1.58 -26.62
N GLY A 24 -4.88 -0.41 -27.26
CA GLY A 24 -5.54 -0.31 -28.55
C GLY A 24 -4.66 -1.02 -29.61
N ALA A 25 -5.30 -1.89 -30.40
CA ALA A 25 -4.66 -2.62 -31.49
C ALA A 25 -3.96 -1.67 -32.49
N PRO A 26 -2.86 -2.08 -33.14
CA PRO A 26 -2.13 -1.22 -34.07
C PRO A 26 -2.90 -1.05 -35.38
N ILE A 27 -3.28 0.17 -35.69
CA ILE A 27 -3.73 0.56 -37.04
C ILE A 27 -2.48 0.77 -37.89
N ALA A 28 -2.31 -0.09 -38.89
CA ALA A 28 -1.26 0.05 -39.88
C ALA A 28 -1.40 1.35 -40.68
N ARG A 29 -0.39 2.20 -40.70
CA ARG A 29 -0.26 3.32 -41.64
C ARG A 29 0.99 3.12 -42.48
N SER A 30 0.78 3.08 -43.81
CA SER A 30 1.82 3.14 -44.86
C SER A 30 2.49 4.50 -44.89
N PRO A 31 3.75 4.58 -45.42
CA PRO A 31 4.55 5.78 -45.34
C PRO A 31 4.26 6.76 -46.49
N ALA A 32 4.30 8.04 -46.20
CA ALA A 32 4.42 9.09 -47.22
C ALA A 32 5.67 9.93 -46.92
N SER A 33 6.51 10.00 -47.94
CA SER A 33 7.75 10.75 -48.04
C SER A 33 7.52 12.26 -48.24
N GLY A 34 8.44 13.09 -47.79
CA GLY A 34 8.53 14.48 -48.26
C GLY A 34 9.28 15.39 -47.28
N GLY A 35 10.53 15.74 -47.63
CA GLY A 35 11.40 16.63 -46.90
C GLY A 35 11.16 18.11 -47.20
N ALA A 36 11.76 18.97 -46.39
CA ALA A 36 12.60 20.13 -46.71
C ALA A 36 12.70 21.10 -45.53
N SER A 37 13.90 21.28 -45.09
CA SER A 37 14.78 22.44 -44.80
C SER A 37 14.18 23.79 -44.32
N ALA A 38 14.75 24.14 -43.16
CA ALA A 38 15.39 25.40 -42.75
C ALA A 38 14.68 26.76 -42.93
N THR A 39 14.61 27.56 -41.88
CA THR A 39 15.50 28.70 -41.63
C THR A 39 15.19 29.38 -40.31
N ALA A 40 16.24 29.75 -39.58
CA ALA A 40 16.20 30.58 -38.39
C ALA A 40 15.96 32.06 -38.74
N SER A 41 15.24 32.78 -37.91
CA SER A 41 15.33 34.24 -37.86
C SER A 41 15.14 34.76 -36.44
N THR A 42 16.16 35.42 -35.96
CA THR A 42 16.26 36.18 -34.73
C THR A 42 15.56 37.54 -34.90
N ALA A 43 14.80 38.00 -33.93
CA ALA A 43 14.55 39.43 -33.73
C ALA A 43 14.22 39.76 -32.27
N SER A 44 14.86 40.81 -31.80
CA SER A 44 14.96 41.32 -30.43
C SER A 44 13.77 42.15 -29.98
N SER A 45 13.55 42.11 -28.66
CA SER A 45 13.14 43.14 -27.70
C SER A 45 12.24 44.31 -28.08
N SER A 46 11.16 44.49 -27.30
CA SER A 46 10.95 45.77 -26.60
C SER A 46 9.86 45.62 -25.50
N SER A 47 10.18 46.13 -24.34
CA SER A 47 9.35 46.28 -23.15
C SER A 47 8.29 47.34 -23.30
N SER A 48 7.06 47.07 -22.83
CA SER A 48 6.14 48.11 -22.37
C SER A 48 5.15 47.48 -21.38
N GLU A 49 5.19 47.98 -20.13
CA GLU A 49 4.16 47.79 -19.13
C GLU A 49 2.81 48.34 -19.59
N PRO A 50 1.71 47.76 -19.18
CA PRO A 50 0.47 48.51 -18.97
C PRO A 50 -0.08 48.40 -17.56
N SER A 51 -0.50 49.52 -17.03
CA SER A 51 -1.19 49.75 -15.76
C SER A 51 -2.49 48.91 -15.61
N PRO A 52 -2.93 48.65 -14.36
CA PRO A 52 -4.09 47.79 -14.10
C PRO A 52 -5.41 48.53 -14.33
N SER A 53 -6.23 48.00 -15.19
CA SER A 53 -7.65 48.37 -15.29
C SER A 53 -8.47 47.29 -14.53
N THR A 54 -9.10 47.72 -13.44
CA THR A 54 -10.13 46.99 -12.71
C THR A 54 -11.38 46.85 -13.53
N SER A 55 -11.61 45.69 -14.09
CA SER A 55 -12.93 45.30 -14.62
C SER A 55 -13.50 44.22 -13.72
N ALA A 56 -14.57 44.53 -13.02
CA ALA A 56 -15.36 43.54 -12.27
C ALA A 56 -15.99 42.56 -13.26
N SER A 57 -15.47 41.32 -13.25
CA SER A 57 -16.07 40.20 -13.98
C SER A 57 -17.18 39.59 -13.12
N THR A 58 -18.40 39.66 -13.60
CA THR A 58 -19.54 38.85 -13.17
C THR A 58 -19.17 37.38 -13.27
N PRO A 59 -19.48 36.53 -12.26
CA PRO A 59 -19.20 35.11 -12.38
C PRO A 59 -20.02 34.52 -13.52
N ALA A 60 -19.34 34.01 -14.54
CA ALA A 60 -19.97 33.23 -15.59
C ALA A 60 -20.47 31.93 -14.96
N THR A 61 -21.75 31.69 -14.97
CA THR A 61 -22.38 30.41 -14.72
C THR A 61 -21.85 29.45 -15.79
N THR A 62 -20.83 28.69 -15.48
CA THR A 62 -20.35 27.59 -16.34
C THR A 62 -21.45 26.55 -16.42
N ALA A 63 -22.11 26.47 -17.59
CA ALA A 63 -22.96 25.32 -17.89
C ALA A 63 -22.12 24.04 -17.74
N ALA A 64 -22.69 23.04 -17.07
CA ALA A 64 -22.06 21.72 -16.96
C ALA A 64 -21.68 21.25 -18.38
N PRO A 65 -20.48 20.66 -18.58
CA PRO A 65 -20.10 20.13 -19.88
C PRO A 65 -21.16 19.10 -20.34
N ALA A 66 -21.46 19.07 -21.61
CA ALA A 66 -22.36 18.08 -22.18
C ALA A 66 -21.77 16.66 -21.90
N SER A 67 -22.60 15.75 -21.37
CA SER A 67 -22.19 14.38 -21.07
C SER A 67 -21.64 13.68 -22.31
N GLY A 68 -20.47 13.03 -22.17
CA GLY A 68 -19.85 12.25 -23.21
C GLY A 68 -20.50 10.87 -23.38
N PRO A 69 -20.24 10.16 -24.48
CA PRO A 69 -20.85 8.84 -24.75
C PRO A 69 -20.45 7.76 -23.71
N ASN A 70 -19.32 7.97 -23.03
CA ASN A 70 -18.78 7.05 -22.01
C ASN A 70 -18.91 7.59 -20.57
N ASP A 71 -19.72 8.63 -20.34
CA ASP A 71 -20.03 9.09 -18.99
C ASP A 71 -21.02 8.14 -18.33
N ALA A 72 -20.91 7.98 -17.00
CA ALA A 72 -21.88 7.21 -16.23
C ALA A 72 -23.22 7.95 -16.18
N THR A 73 -24.30 7.21 -16.49
CA THR A 73 -25.68 7.68 -16.27
C THR A 73 -26.37 6.78 -15.26
N ALA A 74 -27.48 7.22 -14.68
CA ALA A 74 -28.22 6.43 -13.72
C ALA A 74 -28.65 5.08 -14.29
N GLU A 75 -29.09 5.06 -15.55
CA GLU A 75 -29.49 3.86 -16.27
C GLU A 75 -28.32 2.90 -16.45
N LYS A 76 -27.16 3.40 -16.94
CA LYS A 76 -25.95 2.59 -17.11
C LYS A 76 -25.45 2.02 -15.77
N VAL A 77 -25.48 2.81 -14.71
CA VAL A 77 -25.06 2.36 -13.38
C VAL A 77 -25.98 1.24 -12.88
N GLN A 78 -27.29 1.36 -13.08
CA GLN A 78 -28.26 0.34 -12.67
C GLN A 78 -28.11 -0.96 -13.48
N GLU A 79 -27.89 -0.86 -14.79
CA GLU A 79 -27.59 -2.00 -15.65
C GLU A 79 -26.26 -2.66 -15.25
N ALA A 80 -25.23 -1.85 -15.00
CA ALA A 80 -23.92 -2.31 -14.55
C ALA A 80 -23.99 -3.10 -13.23
N ILE A 81 -24.78 -2.66 -12.25
CA ILE A 81 -24.96 -3.36 -10.96
C ILE A 81 -25.47 -4.79 -11.21
N SER A 82 -26.51 -4.96 -12.03
CA SER A 82 -27.11 -6.28 -12.33
C SER A 82 -26.13 -7.24 -13.03
N GLU A 83 -25.36 -6.73 -13.99
CA GLU A 83 -24.34 -7.52 -14.70
C GLU A 83 -23.15 -7.83 -13.79
N PHE A 84 -22.74 -6.87 -12.97
CA PHE A 84 -21.63 -6.99 -12.05
C PHE A 84 -21.85 -8.06 -10.97
N GLU A 85 -23.06 -8.19 -10.42
CA GLU A 85 -23.38 -9.27 -9.48
C GLU A 85 -23.14 -10.65 -10.10
N THR A 86 -23.53 -10.83 -11.36
CA THR A 86 -23.26 -12.07 -12.11
C THR A 86 -21.75 -12.31 -12.30
N LEU A 87 -21.01 -11.24 -12.55
CA LEU A 87 -19.55 -11.30 -12.66
C LEU A 87 -18.90 -11.68 -11.33
N VAL A 88 -19.34 -11.11 -10.19
CA VAL A 88 -18.84 -11.46 -8.85
C VAL A 88 -19.08 -12.94 -8.58
N ASP A 89 -20.32 -13.44 -8.80
CA ASP A 89 -20.66 -14.85 -8.59
C ASP A 89 -19.80 -15.80 -9.45
N SER A 90 -19.58 -15.47 -10.71
CA SER A 90 -18.74 -16.28 -11.61
C SER A 90 -17.28 -16.26 -11.20
N THR A 91 -16.78 -15.11 -10.77
CA THR A 91 -15.40 -14.93 -10.28
C THR A 91 -15.17 -15.72 -8.98
N MET A 92 -16.11 -15.66 -8.04
CA MET A 92 -16.04 -16.46 -6.81
C MET A 92 -16.04 -17.97 -7.11
N LYS A 93 -16.87 -18.42 -8.04
CA LYS A 93 -16.89 -19.84 -8.44
C LYS A 93 -15.57 -20.30 -9.06
N SER A 94 -14.90 -19.45 -9.84
CA SER A 94 -13.65 -19.79 -10.52
C SER A 94 -12.43 -19.72 -9.61
N THR A 95 -12.42 -18.81 -8.63
CA THR A 95 -11.29 -18.54 -7.73
C THR A 95 -11.41 -19.21 -6.36
N GLY A 96 -12.65 -19.52 -5.97
CA GLY A 96 -12.99 -20.05 -4.66
C GLY A 96 -12.88 -19.04 -3.52
N ILE A 97 -12.73 -17.74 -3.80
CA ILE A 97 -12.64 -16.68 -2.75
C ILE A 97 -13.83 -16.83 -1.79
N PRO A 98 -13.57 -16.87 -0.45
CA PRO A 98 -14.59 -17.19 0.52
C PRO A 98 -15.69 -16.15 0.66
N GLY A 99 -15.32 -14.86 0.71
CA GLY A 99 -16.27 -13.77 0.93
C GLY A 99 -15.85 -12.47 0.25
N ILE A 100 -16.84 -11.74 -0.26
CA ILE A 100 -16.69 -10.43 -0.89
C ILE A 100 -17.80 -9.52 -0.37
N ALA A 101 -17.47 -8.25 -0.05
CA ALA A 101 -18.46 -7.20 0.14
C ALA A 101 -18.20 -6.05 -0.83
N ILE A 102 -19.26 -5.47 -1.36
CA ILE A 102 -19.20 -4.33 -2.29
C ILE A 102 -20.09 -3.19 -1.83
N ALA A 103 -19.65 -1.96 -2.15
CA ALA A 103 -20.51 -0.80 -2.11
C ALA A 103 -20.28 0.06 -3.35
N VAL A 104 -21.36 0.60 -3.92
CA VAL A 104 -21.32 1.53 -5.05
C VAL A 104 -21.97 2.84 -4.63
N VAL A 105 -21.29 3.94 -4.90
CA VAL A 105 -21.79 5.30 -4.73
C VAL A 105 -21.90 5.98 -6.10
N TYR A 106 -23.04 6.59 -6.36
CA TYR A 106 -23.27 7.40 -7.54
C TYR A 106 -24.06 8.66 -7.19
N ARG A 107 -23.51 9.84 -7.48
CA ARG A 107 -24.12 11.16 -7.24
C ARG A 107 -24.68 11.30 -5.82
N ASP A 108 -23.80 11.17 -4.83
CA ASP A 108 -24.10 11.24 -3.38
C ASP A 108 -25.14 10.22 -2.89
N GLN A 109 -25.43 9.18 -3.65
CA GLN A 109 -26.31 8.09 -3.25
C GLN A 109 -25.56 6.77 -3.18
N VAL A 110 -25.80 6.02 -2.12
CA VAL A 110 -25.40 4.61 -2.06
C VAL A 110 -26.41 3.82 -2.89
N VAL A 111 -25.97 3.33 -4.06
CA VAL A 111 -26.85 2.67 -5.04
C VAL A 111 -26.73 1.14 -5.01
N GLU A 112 -25.69 0.60 -4.37
CA GLU A 112 -25.55 -0.84 -4.12
C GLU A 112 -24.78 -1.07 -2.83
N LEU A 113 -25.25 -2.06 -2.03
CA LEU A 113 -24.59 -2.62 -0.85
C LEU A 113 -24.85 -4.10 -0.82
N LYS A 114 -23.84 -4.94 -0.98
CA LYS A 114 -24.02 -6.38 -1.07
C LYS A 114 -22.84 -7.17 -0.57
N GLY A 115 -23.14 -8.27 0.15
CA GLY A 115 -22.18 -9.29 0.52
C GLY A 115 -22.40 -10.58 -0.28
N PHE A 116 -21.33 -11.34 -0.47
CA PHE A 116 -21.30 -12.62 -1.18
C PHE A 116 -20.44 -13.61 -0.40
N GLY A 117 -20.84 -14.87 -0.36
CA GLY A 117 -20.08 -15.95 0.27
C GLY A 117 -20.11 -15.89 1.80
N VAL A 118 -19.01 -16.30 2.45
CA VAL A 118 -18.94 -16.52 3.89
C VAL A 118 -17.80 -15.76 4.55
N ARG A 119 -18.00 -15.38 5.82
CA ARG A 119 -17.00 -14.69 6.65
C ARG A 119 -15.84 -15.60 7.06
N ASP A 120 -16.10 -16.89 7.16
CA ASP A 120 -15.18 -17.93 7.61
C ASP A 120 -15.58 -19.25 6.94
N VAL A 121 -14.66 -19.87 6.18
CA VAL A 121 -14.93 -21.13 5.46
C VAL A 121 -15.29 -22.30 6.38
N THR A 122 -15.05 -22.18 7.69
CA THR A 122 -15.41 -23.21 8.68
C THR A 122 -16.81 -23.04 9.23
N LYS A 123 -17.54 -21.97 8.84
CA LYS A 123 -18.87 -21.60 9.36
C LYS A 123 -19.78 -21.16 8.23
N PRO A 124 -21.10 -21.33 8.38
CA PRO A 124 -22.06 -20.94 7.34
C PRO A 124 -22.46 -19.45 7.38
N ASP A 125 -21.81 -18.64 8.24
CA ASP A 125 -22.16 -17.25 8.43
C ASP A 125 -21.89 -16.42 7.18
N PRO A 126 -22.92 -15.79 6.56
CA PRO A 126 -22.72 -15.06 5.31
C PRO A 126 -21.97 -13.75 5.51
N VAL A 127 -21.34 -13.26 4.46
CA VAL A 127 -20.91 -11.87 4.33
C VAL A 127 -22.11 -11.02 3.95
N ASP A 128 -22.26 -9.86 4.57
CA ASP A 128 -23.23 -8.83 4.21
C ASP A 128 -22.56 -7.43 4.17
N ALA A 129 -23.37 -6.38 4.03
CA ALA A 129 -22.87 -5.01 3.90
C ALA A 129 -22.28 -4.42 5.20
N ASP A 130 -22.68 -4.97 6.36
CA ASP A 130 -22.22 -4.57 7.70
C ASP A 130 -21.01 -5.40 8.16
N THR A 131 -20.65 -6.48 7.44
CA THR A 131 -19.49 -7.32 7.78
C THR A 131 -18.19 -6.52 7.77
N VAL A 132 -17.43 -6.59 8.87
CA VAL A 132 -16.18 -5.85 9.08
C VAL A 132 -15.01 -6.61 8.47
N PHE A 133 -14.28 -5.96 7.57
CA PHE A 133 -13.06 -6.46 6.94
C PHE A 133 -11.84 -5.66 7.41
N GLN A 134 -10.68 -6.28 7.48
CA GLN A 134 -9.41 -5.55 7.53
C GLN A 134 -9.16 -4.87 6.17
N LEU A 135 -8.83 -3.59 6.19
CA LEU A 135 -8.70 -2.78 4.96
C LEU A 135 -7.31 -2.79 4.37
N ALA A 136 -6.31 -3.21 5.16
CA ALA A 136 -4.91 -3.07 4.78
C ALA A 136 -4.63 -1.64 4.27
N SER A 137 -3.93 -1.47 3.16
CA SER A 137 -3.50 -0.14 2.69
C SER A 137 -4.60 0.81 2.21
N VAL A 138 -5.88 0.39 2.13
CA VAL A 138 -7.00 1.35 2.00
C VAL A 138 -7.11 2.21 3.27
N SER A 139 -6.41 1.87 4.36
CA SER A 139 -6.19 2.75 5.51
C SER A 139 -5.48 4.07 5.16
N LYS A 140 -4.60 4.09 4.14
CA LYS A 140 -3.83 5.29 3.76
C LYS A 140 -4.70 6.45 3.25
N PRO A 141 -5.64 6.23 2.31
CA PRO A 141 -6.56 7.30 1.94
C PRO A 141 -7.52 7.70 3.07
N LEU A 142 -7.93 6.78 3.96
CA LEU A 142 -8.68 7.14 5.17
C LEU A 142 -7.83 8.04 6.08
N SER A 143 -6.58 7.67 6.31
CA SER A 143 -5.61 8.43 7.09
C SER A 143 -5.36 9.83 6.51
N SER A 144 -5.19 9.92 5.20
CA SER A 144 -5.06 11.18 4.47
C SER A 144 -6.29 12.08 4.66
N THR A 145 -7.49 11.48 4.63
CA THR A 145 -8.75 12.20 4.88
C THR A 145 -8.80 12.76 6.31
N VAL A 146 -8.30 12.02 7.30
CA VAL A 146 -8.21 12.50 8.70
C VAL A 146 -7.28 13.71 8.80
N LEU A 147 -6.10 13.65 8.16
CA LEU A 147 -5.16 14.78 8.15
C LEU A 147 -5.73 15.98 7.38
N ALA A 148 -6.42 15.77 6.27
CA ALA A 148 -7.11 16.85 5.57
C ALA A 148 -8.10 17.60 6.48
N GLY A 149 -8.77 16.89 7.40
CA GLY A 149 -9.60 17.53 8.44
C GLY A 149 -8.80 18.43 9.38
N LEU A 150 -7.61 18.02 9.80
CA LEU A 150 -6.73 18.87 10.61
C LEU A 150 -6.18 20.08 9.83
N VAL A 151 -5.91 19.90 8.54
CA VAL A 151 -5.46 20.98 7.63
C VAL A 151 -6.58 22.01 7.46
N GLY A 152 -7.82 21.57 7.20
CA GLY A 152 -8.98 22.44 7.10
C GLY A 152 -9.23 23.25 8.37
N ASP A 153 -9.06 22.62 9.54
CA ASP A 153 -9.14 23.27 10.87
C ASP A 153 -7.90 24.14 11.20
N LYS A 154 -6.88 24.15 10.34
CA LYS A 154 -5.62 24.91 10.53
C LYS A 154 -4.83 24.52 11.77
N ILE A 155 -4.95 23.26 12.19
CA ILE A 155 -4.17 22.66 13.29
C ILE A 155 -2.77 22.33 12.77
N ILE A 156 -2.69 21.82 11.54
CA ILE A 156 -1.46 21.50 10.80
C ILE A 156 -1.55 22.03 9.37
N THR A 157 -0.40 21.98 8.68
CA THR A 157 -0.32 22.08 7.22
C THR A 157 0.40 20.85 6.66
N TRP A 158 0.16 20.50 5.41
CA TRP A 158 0.90 19.40 4.76
C TRP A 158 2.41 19.63 4.70
N ASP A 159 2.84 20.88 4.75
CA ASP A 159 4.25 21.29 4.68
C ASP A 159 4.90 21.44 6.06
N ASP A 160 4.19 21.13 7.16
CA ASP A 160 4.77 21.06 8.49
C ASP A 160 5.81 19.93 8.55
N ARG A 161 6.97 20.26 9.12
CA ARG A 161 8.06 19.30 9.28
C ARG A 161 7.72 18.33 10.40
N ILE A 162 8.04 17.06 10.20
CA ILE A 162 7.76 16.01 11.20
C ILE A 162 8.41 16.38 12.55
N VAL A 163 9.66 16.86 12.52
CA VAL A 163 10.42 17.20 13.74
C VAL A 163 9.83 18.34 14.56
N ASP A 164 9.03 19.22 13.94
CA ASP A 164 8.36 20.30 14.66
C ASP A 164 7.12 19.79 15.43
N LEU A 165 6.47 18.75 14.92
CA LEU A 165 5.31 18.11 15.53
C LEU A 165 5.71 16.98 16.49
N ASP A 166 6.79 16.27 16.17
CA ASP A 166 7.38 15.20 16.96
C ASP A 166 8.91 15.39 17.07
N PRO A 167 9.41 16.09 18.09
CA PRO A 167 10.87 16.32 18.27
C PRO A 167 11.69 15.05 18.52
N SER A 168 11.05 13.90 18.77
CA SER A 168 11.76 12.62 18.94
C SER A 168 12.06 11.92 17.61
N PHE A 169 11.41 12.36 16.52
CA PHE A 169 11.60 11.81 15.19
C PHE A 169 12.98 12.12 14.63
N ALA A 170 13.62 11.13 14.00
CA ALA A 170 14.86 11.30 13.25
C ALA A 170 14.95 10.26 12.11
N MET A 171 15.66 10.65 11.06
CA MET A 171 16.13 9.78 9.98
C MET A 171 17.66 9.74 9.99
N SER A 172 18.28 8.83 9.24
CA SER A 172 19.74 8.67 9.19
C SER A 172 20.48 9.93 8.70
N ASP A 173 19.84 10.73 7.83
CA ASP A 173 20.37 12.00 7.36
C ASP A 173 19.82 13.18 8.19
N PRO A 174 20.68 13.98 8.87
CA PRO A 174 20.24 15.13 9.66
C PRO A 174 19.54 16.23 8.84
N TYR A 175 19.91 16.41 7.55
CA TYR A 175 19.23 17.37 6.69
C TYR A 175 17.79 16.90 6.39
N VAL A 176 17.61 15.62 6.08
CA VAL A 176 16.28 15.06 5.85
C VAL A 176 15.45 15.11 7.12
N THR A 177 16.00 14.74 8.27
CA THR A 177 15.34 14.88 9.58
C THR A 177 14.79 16.29 9.79
N ALA A 178 15.60 17.31 9.49
CA ALA A 178 15.22 18.72 9.71
C ALA A 178 14.23 19.26 8.65
N ASN A 179 13.98 18.57 7.52
CA ASN A 179 13.25 19.14 6.39
C ASN A 179 12.11 18.26 5.86
N VAL A 180 12.01 17.01 6.28
CA VAL A 180 10.94 16.10 5.83
C VAL A 180 9.60 16.53 6.42
N THR A 181 8.57 16.60 5.56
CA THR A 181 7.24 17.10 5.89
C THR A 181 6.20 15.98 5.91
N LEU A 182 5.00 16.28 6.43
CA LEU A 182 3.84 15.39 6.34
C LEU A 182 3.57 15.01 4.87
N ARG A 183 3.63 16.00 3.97
CA ARG A 183 3.49 15.81 2.50
C ARG A 183 4.49 14.80 1.95
N ASP A 184 5.77 14.92 2.33
CA ASP A 184 6.82 14.03 1.81
C ASP A 184 6.59 12.57 2.22
N MET A 185 6.10 12.34 3.43
CA MET A 185 5.77 11.00 3.93
C MET A 185 4.54 10.43 3.22
N TYR A 186 3.45 11.22 3.12
CA TYR A 186 2.21 10.78 2.47
C TYR A 186 2.35 10.62 0.96
N ALA A 187 3.29 11.31 0.33
CA ALA A 187 3.64 11.15 -1.09
C ALA A 187 4.70 10.08 -1.35
N HIS A 188 5.18 9.37 -0.31
CA HIS A 188 6.22 8.35 -0.41
C HIS A 188 7.52 8.83 -1.05
N ARG A 189 7.96 10.06 -0.72
CA ARG A 189 9.18 10.69 -1.26
C ARG A 189 10.18 11.11 -0.18
N SER A 190 10.10 10.51 1.00
CA SER A 190 10.97 10.81 2.14
C SER A 190 12.43 10.41 1.94
N GLY A 191 12.73 9.55 0.97
CA GLY A 191 14.04 8.95 0.76
C GLY A 191 14.26 7.63 1.50
N LEU A 192 13.34 7.21 2.37
CA LEU A 192 13.36 5.86 2.93
C LEU A 192 13.22 4.82 1.82
N PRO A 193 13.90 3.67 1.90
CA PRO A 193 13.64 2.55 1.02
C PRO A 193 12.20 2.02 1.19
N ALA A 194 11.70 1.35 0.18
CA ALA A 194 10.36 0.76 0.22
C ALA A 194 10.25 -0.23 1.40
N TYR A 195 9.12 -0.18 2.10
CA TYR A 195 8.81 -1.07 3.25
C TYR A 195 9.77 -0.94 4.45
N ALA A 196 10.53 0.15 4.56
CA ALA A 196 11.41 0.40 5.71
C ALA A 196 10.62 0.30 7.04
N GLY A 197 11.04 -0.64 7.89
CA GLY A 197 10.41 -0.91 9.19
C GLY A 197 9.46 -2.11 9.23
N ASP A 198 8.93 -2.60 8.10
CA ASP A 198 7.93 -3.67 8.07
C ASP A 198 8.45 -4.99 8.69
N LEU A 199 9.73 -5.34 8.48
CA LEU A 199 10.34 -6.51 9.11
C LEU A 199 10.46 -6.39 10.64
N LEU A 200 10.56 -5.16 11.18
CA LEU A 200 10.54 -4.94 12.63
C LEU A 200 9.16 -5.23 13.23
N GLU A 201 8.08 -4.97 12.49
CA GLU A 201 6.72 -5.35 12.90
C GLU A 201 6.60 -6.87 13.00
N ASP A 202 7.06 -7.62 11.98
CA ASP A 202 7.08 -9.07 11.99
C ASP A 202 7.91 -9.65 13.15
N MET A 203 8.99 -8.95 13.54
CA MET A 203 9.80 -9.29 14.72
C MET A 203 9.10 -8.97 16.05
N GLY A 204 7.99 -8.22 16.03
CA GLY A 204 7.16 -7.90 17.20
C GLY A 204 7.59 -6.66 17.98
N TYR A 205 8.29 -5.71 17.36
CA TYR A 205 8.59 -4.41 17.93
C TYR A 205 7.32 -3.54 18.02
N THR A 206 7.29 -2.63 18.98
CA THR A 206 6.20 -1.64 19.11
C THR A 206 6.32 -0.55 18.04
N ARG A 207 5.22 0.18 17.80
CA ARG A 207 5.21 1.34 16.88
C ARG A 207 6.31 2.35 17.23
N GLU A 208 6.44 2.69 18.51
CA GLU A 208 7.42 3.65 18.99
C GLU A 208 8.86 3.18 18.72
N GLU A 209 9.14 1.90 18.95
CA GLU A 209 10.46 1.32 18.67
C GLU A 209 10.77 1.31 17.19
N ILE A 210 9.79 0.96 16.33
CA ILE A 210 9.98 0.95 14.87
C ILE A 210 10.24 2.38 14.37
N LEU A 211 9.41 3.36 14.76
CA LEU A 211 9.59 4.75 14.36
C LEU A 211 10.94 5.31 14.86
N HIS A 212 11.38 4.93 16.06
CA HIS A 212 12.68 5.31 16.57
C HIS A 212 13.82 4.74 15.73
N ARG A 213 13.70 3.49 15.25
CA ARG A 213 14.75 2.78 14.50
C ARG A 213 14.85 3.22 13.04
N LEU A 214 13.88 3.98 12.49
CA LEU A 214 14.00 4.54 11.13
C LEU A 214 15.24 5.41 10.94
N ARG A 215 15.84 5.93 12.02
CA ARG A 215 17.10 6.70 12.00
C ARG A 215 18.32 5.88 11.60
N GLU A 216 18.25 4.56 11.69
CA GLU A 216 19.33 3.64 11.31
C GLU A 216 19.24 3.21 9.84
N VAL A 217 18.15 3.56 9.14
CA VAL A 217 17.91 3.13 7.75
C VAL A 217 18.61 4.09 6.79
N PRO A 218 19.55 3.59 5.96
CA PRO A 218 20.14 4.41 4.90
C PRO A 218 19.08 4.88 3.90
N LEU A 219 19.23 6.10 3.41
CA LEU A 219 18.36 6.59 2.34
C LEU A 219 18.71 5.90 1.01
N VAL A 220 17.72 5.79 0.10
CA VAL A 220 17.95 5.32 -1.26
C VAL A 220 18.89 6.24 -2.04
N ASP A 221 19.53 5.73 -3.09
CA ASP A 221 20.51 6.48 -3.90
C ASP A 221 19.95 7.76 -4.53
N GLU A 222 18.65 7.75 -4.92
CA GLU A 222 17.95 8.92 -5.45
C GLU A 222 17.73 10.00 -4.38
N GLY A 223 17.81 9.62 -3.10
CA GLY A 223 17.73 10.49 -1.95
C GLY A 223 16.35 11.11 -1.68
N PHE A 224 16.36 12.11 -0.82
CA PHE A 224 15.19 12.84 -0.37
C PHE A 224 14.47 13.54 -1.54
N ARG A 225 13.17 13.27 -1.72
CA ARG A 225 12.30 13.76 -2.82
C ARG A 225 12.72 13.32 -4.23
N GLY A 226 13.66 12.38 -4.35
CA GLY A 226 14.21 11.97 -5.63
C GLY A 226 13.41 10.87 -6.33
N ALA A 227 12.79 9.97 -5.55
CA ALA A 227 12.04 8.84 -6.06
C ALA A 227 10.80 8.53 -5.20
N TYR A 228 9.86 7.80 -5.79
CA TYR A 228 8.73 7.19 -5.11
C TYR A 228 9.17 5.87 -4.48
N ASN A 229 9.07 5.78 -3.15
CA ASN A 229 9.33 4.56 -2.39
C ASN A 229 8.23 4.36 -1.36
N TYR A 230 7.40 3.36 -1.58
CA TYR A 230 6.24 3.08 -0.75
C TYR A 230 6.63 2.64 0.67
N THR A 231 6.18 3.35 1.71
CA THR A 231 6.52 3.05 3.10
C THR A 231 5.29 3.09 4.01
N ASN A 232 5.05 2.02 4.78
CA ASN A 232 4.02 2.00 5.79
C ASN A 232 4.41 2.88 6.98
N PHE A 233 5.64 2.73 7.47
CA PHE A 233 6.13 3.48 8.64
C PHE A 233 6.46 4.95 8.35
N GLY A 234 6.67 5.33 7.07
CA GLY A 234 6.72 6.75 6.70
C GLY A 234 5.38 7.45 6.94
N ILE A 235 4.28 6.90 6.41
CA ILE A 235 2.93 7.43 6.67
C ILE A 235 2.58 7.34 8.16
N THR A 236 2.93 6.23 8.83
CA THR A 236 2.67 6.06 10.25
C THR A 236 3.36 7.14 11.08
N ALA A 237 4.63 7.48 10.78
CA ALA A 237 5.36 8.56 11.44
C ALA A 237 4.66 9.91 11.28
N ALA A 238 4.24 10.23 10.05
CA ALA A 238 3.53 11.48 9.77
C ALA A 238 2.17 11.55 10.49
N ALA A 239 1.39 10.48 10.45
CA ALA A 239 0.08 10.41 11.11
C ALA A 239 0.20 10.52 12.64
N VAL A 240 1.19 9.87 13.24
CA VAL A 240 1.47 9.96 14.68
C VAL A 240 1.90 11.39 15.06
N ALA A 241 2.75 12.04 14.26
CA ALA A 241 3.16 13.42 14.48
C ALA A 241 1.97 14.39 14.39
N ALA A 242 1.09 14.22 13.39
CA ALA A 242 -0.14 15.00 13.24
C ALA A 242 -1.10 14.77 14.42
N ALA A 243 -1.23 13.53 14.90
CA ALA A 243 -2.07 13.21 16.06
C ALA A 243 -1.55 13.85 17.35
N LYS A 244 -0.22 13.91 17.53
CA LYS A 244 0.41 14.65 18.64
C LYS A 244 0.08 16.14 18.61
N ALA A 245 0.02 16.77 17.44
CA ALA A 245 -0.38 18.17 17.29
C ALA A 245 -1.83 18.44 17.75
N ASP A 246 -2.75 17.48 17.58
CA ASP A 246 -4.13 17.54 18.12
C ASP A 246 -4.26 16.99 19.56
N GLY A 247 -3.15 16.57 20.17
CA GLY A 247 -3.10 16.06 21.55
C GLY A 247 -3.80 14.71 21.74
N LYS A 248 -3.89 13.89 20.69
CA LYS A 248 -4.60 12.59 20.69
C LYS A 248 -3.69 11.44 20.30
N LEU A 249 -4.12 10.23 20.62
CA LEU A 249 -3.63 9.03 19.94
C LEU A 249 -4.23 8.98 18.52
N TRP A 250 -3.51 8.34 17.60
CA TRP A 250 -3.96 8.20 16.21
C TRP A 250 -5.37 7.64 16.08
N GLU A 251 -5.65 6.56 16.80
CA GLU A 251 -6.92 5.83 16.72
C GLU A 251 -8.10 6.69 17.21
N ASP A 252 -7.88 7.53 18.24
CA ASP A 252 -8.88 8.47 18.75
C ASP A 252 -9.06 9.66 17.81
N LEU A 253 -7.98 10.09 17.18
CA LEU A 253 -8.02 11.13 16.16
C LEU A 253 -8.88 10.67 14.97
N ALA A 254 -8.57 9.51 14.38
CA ALA A 254 -9.29 8.95 13.24
C ALA A 254 -10.79 8.79 13.55
N LYS A 255 -11.11 8.24 14.73
CA LYS A 255 -12.49 8.07 15.18
C LYS A 255 -13.21 9.42 15.27
N SER A 256 -12.65 10.38 16.01
CA SER A 256 -13.33 11.66 16.28
C SER A 256 -13.41 12.59 15.08
N ARG A 257 -12.44 12.51 14.13
CA ARG A 257 -12.36 13.41 12.97
C ARG A 257 -13.06 12.88 11.72
N LEU A 258 -13.16 11.56 11.58
CA LEU A 258 -13.71 10.96 10.36
C LEU A 258 -14.85 10.00 10.65
N TYR A 259 -14.64 8.97 11.51
CA TYR A 259 -15.60 7.89 11.64
C TYR A 259 -16.91 8.34 12.30
N ASP A 260 -16.83 9.01 13.45
CA ASP A 260 -18.01 9.51 14.16
C ASP A 260 -18.81 10.56 13.35
N PRO A 261 -18.16 11.58 12.71
CA PRO A 261 -18.89 12.56 11.90
C PRO A 261 -19.64 11.99 10.70
N LEU A 262 -19.14 10.87 10.12
CA LEU A 262 -19.77 10.18 8.99
C LEU A 262 -20.72 9.05 9.43
N GLY A 263 -20.83 8.76 10.74
CA GLY A 263 -21.63 7.65 11.24
C GLY A 263 -21.08 6.27 10.86
N MET A 264 -19.76 6.15 10.65
CA MET A 264 -19.06 4.91 10.32
C MET A 264 -18.85 4.07 11.58
N THR A 265 -19.93 3.45 12.05
CA THR A 265 -19.98 2.78 13.37
C THR A 265 -19.27 1.42 13.41
N ASP A 266 -19.06 0.80 12.25
CA ASP A 266 -18.38 -0.47 12.08
C ASP A 266 -16.90 -0.28 11.65
N THR A 267 -16.39 0.96 11.74
CA THR A 267 -15.03 1.32 11.37
C THR A 267 -14.17 1.64 12.58
N SER A 268 -13.00 1.03 12.64
CA SER A 268 -12.01 1.32 13.68
C SER A 268 -10.57 1.22 13.14
N SER A 269 -9.67 2.00 13.76
CA SER A 269 -8.23 1.88 13.59
C SER A 269 -7.57 1.06 14.72
N ARG A 270 -8.37 0.40 15.58
CA ARG A 270 -7.92 -0.48 16.67
C ARG A 270 -8.17 -1.93 16.28
N TYR A 271 -7.13 -2.75 16.34
CA TYR A 271 -7.25 -4.17 16.05
C TYR A 271 -8.17 -4.91 17.05
N ASP A 272 -8.14 -4.50 18.32
CA ASP A 272 -9.03 -5.07 19.34
C ASP A 272 -10.51 -4.86 19.03
N ASP A 273 -10.90 -3.73 18.42
CA ASP A 273 -12.28 -3.49 18.00
C ASP A 273 -12.66 -4.43 16.84
N TYR A 274 -11.76 -4.65 15.88
CA TYR A 274 -11.97 -5.66 14.84
C TYR A 274 -12.15 -7.06 15.44
N LEU A 275 -11.34 -7.45 16.41
CA LEU A 275 -11.47 -8.75 17.09
C LEU A 275 -12.79 -8.87 17.87
N ALA A 276 -13.28 -7.77 18.45
CA ALA A 276 -14.53 -7.71 19.22
C ALA A 276 -15.78 -7.72 18.32
N ALA A 277 -15.64 -7.34 17.03
CA ALA A 277 -16.75 -7.30 16.09
C ALA A 277 -17.31 -8.73 15.87
N LYS A 278 -18.62 -8.90 16.14
CA LYS A 278 -19.30 -10.20 15.97
C LYS A 278 -19.48 -10.56 14.51
N ASP A 279 -19.71 -9.53 13.70
CA ASP A 279 -19.84 -9.63 12.26
C ASP A 279 -18.53 -9.21 11.58
N ARG A 280 -17.51 -10.07 11.65
CA ARG A 280 -16.24 -9.83 10.98
C ARG A 280 -15.87 -10.98 10.05
N ALA A 281 -15.26 -10.64 8.95
CA ALA A 281 -14.62 -11.57 8.04
C ALA A 281 -13.22 -11.92 8.55
N VAL A 282 -12.89 -13.21 8.65
CA VAL A 282 -11.52 -13.66 8.98
C VAL A 282 -10.70 -13.81 7.70
N GLY A 283 -9.38 -13.56 7.80
CA GLY A 283 -8.47 -13.69 6.66
C GLY A 283 -8.21 -15.13 6.26
N HIS A 284 -8.17 -15.41 4.95
CA HIS A 284 -7.89 -16.73 4.39
C HIS A 284 -6.69 -16.70 3.44
N VAL A 285 -5.90 -17.76 3.49
CA VAL A 285 -4.79 -18.00 2.56
C VAL A 285 -4.99 -19.32 1.83
N LYS A 286 -4.42 -19.46 0.63
CA LYS A 286 -4.42 -20.74 -0.08
C LYS A 286 -3.41 -21.71 0.54
N VAL A 287 -3.86 -22.92 0.84
CA VAL A 287 -3.02 -24.07 1.21
C VAL A 287 -3.37 -25.21 0.24
N GLY A 288 -2.51 -25.46 -0.73
CA GLY A 288 -2.88 -26.23 -1.91
C GLY A 288 -3.99 -25.51 -2.68
N ASP A 289 -5.09 -26.22 -2.96
CA ASP A 289 -6.25 -25.67 -3.66
C ASP A 289 -7.33 -25.10 -2.73
N ALA A 290 -7.17 -25.22 -1.40
CA ALA A 290 -8.16 -24.79 -0.43
C ALA A 290 -7.84 -23.43 0.18
N TRP A 291 -8.86 -22.62 0.42
CA TRP A 291 -8.77 -21.44 1.28
C TRP A 291 -8.91 -21.86 2.74
N VAL A 292 -8.02 -21.36 3.59
CA VAL A 292 -7.93 -21.72 5.01
C VAL A 292 -7.72 -20.47 5.86
N ALA A 293 -8.48 -20.32 6.94
CA ALA A 293 -8.27 -19.31 7.98
C ALA A 293 -7.08 -19.72 8.85
N LYS A 294 -5.87 -19.36 8.44
CA LYS A 294 -4.62 -19.84 9.04
C LYS A 294 -3.95 -18.81 9.95
N TYR A 295 -4.06 -17.54 9.61
CA TYR A 295 -3.34 -16.46 10.28
C TYR A 295 -4.30 -15.45 10.90
N GLN A 296 -3.80 -14.71 11.88
CA GLN A 296 -4.42 -13.49 12.40
C GLN A 296 -3.40 -12.37 12.22
N ARG A 297 -3.68 -11.43 11.32
CA ARG A 297 -2.84 -10.26 11.07
C ARG A 297 -3.19 -9.16 12.05
N ASP A 298 -2.25 -8.78 12.91
CA ASP A 298 -2.35 -7.63 13.80
C ASP A 298 -1.55 -6.46 13.23
N PRO A 299 -2.18 -5.46 12.60
CA PRO A 299 -1.52 -4.31 11.98
C PRO A 299 -1.44 -3.10 12.92
N SER A 300 -1.51 -3.30 14.24
CA SER A 300 -1.59 -2.19 15.22
C SER A 300 -0.40 -1.24 15.15
N THR A 301 0.80 -1.73 14.81
CA THR A 301 2.01 -0.91 14.75
C THR A 301 1.99 0.05 13.57
N GLU A 302 1.41 -0.35 12.45
CA GLU A 302 1.21 0.46 11.25
C GLU A 302 -0.24 0.97 11.08
N SER A 303 -1.02 1.07 12.17
CA SER A 303 -2.46 1.38 12.12
C SER A 303 -2.83 2.54 11.19
N PRO A 304 -2.09 3.67 11.12
CA PRO A 304 -2.40 4.74 10.16
C PRO A 304 -2.26 4.33 8.69
N ALA A 305 -1.40 3.38 8.39
CA ALA A 305 -1.08 2.96 7.02
C ALA A 305 -1.78 1.68 6.58
N GLY A 306 -2.10 0.79 7.54
CA GLY A 306 -2.61 -0.56 7.24
C GLY A 306 -3.71 -1.07 8.19
N GLY A 307 -3.90 -0.44 9.36
CA GLY A 307 -4.66 -1.07 10.45
C GLY A 307 -6.14 -0.70 10.56
N ALA A 308 -6.72 0.04 9.64
CA ALA A 308 -8.16 0.26 9.66
C ALA A 308 -8.91 -1.02 9.30
N SER A 309 -10.05 -1.21 9.97
CA SER A 309 -11.07 -2.20 9.62
C SER A 309 -12.40 -1.48 9.42
N SER A 310 -13.23 -1.96 8.49
CA SER A 310 -14.50 -1.31 8.14
C SER A 310 -15.45 -2.25 7.43
N SER A 311 -16.71 -1.84 7.32
CA SER A 311 -17.72 -2.47 6.48
C SER A 311 -17.85 -1.76 5.12
N ALA A 312 -18.42 -2.43 4.13
CA ALA A 312 -18.73 -1.82 2.84
C ALA A 312 -19.71 -0.65 2.99
N LYS A 313 -20.66 -0.74 3.89
CA LYS A 313 -21.63 0.30 4.22
C LYS A 313 -20.96 1.56 4.76
N ASP A 314 -20.03 1.44 5.68
CA ASP A 314 -19.30 2.57 6.24
C ASP A 314 -18.39 3.23 5.19
N LEU A 315 -17.68 2.42 4.39
CA LEU A 315 -16.86 2.95 3.31
C LEU A 315 -17.67 3.66 2.23
N ALA A 316 -18.93 3.30 2.03
CA ALA A 316 -19.83 4.05 1.16
C ALA A 316 -20.05 5.50 1.66
N GLN A 317 -20.14 5.74 2.98
CA GLN A 317 -20.24 7.09 3.54
C GLN A 317 -18.95 7.88 3.31
N TRP A 318 -17.80 7.24 3.48
CA TRP A 318 -16.52 7.86 3.18
C TRP A 318 -16.34 8.15 1.66
N MET A 319 -16.79 7.26 0.76
CA MET A 319 -16.80 7.56 -0.67
C MET A 319 -17.71 8.74 -1.03
N ARG A 320 -18.88 8.87 -0.37
CA ARG A 320 -19.75 10.04 -0.53
C ARG A 320 -19.01 11.32 -0.14
N LEU A 321 -18.26 11.32 0.96
CA LEU A 321 -17.45 12.46 1.39
C LEU A 321 -16.41 12.84 0.32
N GLN A 322 -15.71 11.86 -0.24
CA GLN A 322 -14.68 12.10 -1.27
C GLN A 322 -15.29 12.69 -2.54
N LEU A 323 -16.35 12.06 -3.06
CA LEU A 323 -17.05 12.51 -4.27
C LEU A 323 -17.84 13.80 -4.06
N GLY A 324 -18.27 14.07 -2.84
CA GLY A 324 -18.97 15.29 -2.43
C GLY A 324 -18.04 16.43 -2.02
N ASN A 325 -16.72 16.34 -2.30
CA ASN A 325 -15.74 17.38 -1.98
C ASN A 325 -15.79 17.82 -0.51
N GLY A 326 -15.81 16.87 0.41
CA GLY A 326 -15.83 17.14 1.85
C GLY A 326 -17.23 17.33 2.46
N THR A 327 -18.29 17.23 1.65
CA THR A 327 -19.68 17.43 2.07
C THR A 327 -20.50 16.15 1.93
N VAL A 328 -21.31 15.81 2.94
CA VAL A 328 -22.27 14.69 2.93
C VAL A 328 -23.61 15.21 3.45
N ASP A 329 -24.72 14.90 2.78
CA ASP A 329 -26.08 15.34 3.12
C ASP A 329 -26.18 16.86 3.34
N GLY A 330 -25.43 17.65 2.54
CA GLY A 330 -25.37 19.10 2.62
C GLY A 330 -24.62 19.66 3.83
N LYS A 331 -23.97 18.80 4.62
CA LYS A 331 -23.12 19.20 5.75
C LYS A 331 -21.67 19.07 5.36
N GLU A 332 -20.91 20.15 5.46
CA GLU A 332 -19.46 20.14 5.34
C GLU A 332 -18.86 19.40 6.55
N ILE A 333 -18.11 18.34 6.29
CA ILE A 333 -17.37 17.53 7.27
C ILE A 333 -15.89 17.91 7.24
N ILE A 334 -15.35 18.14 6.04
CA ILE A 334 -13.95 18.53 5.80
C ILE A 334 -13.95 19.68 4.79
N ASP A 335 -13.12 20.68 5.01
CA ASP A 335 -12.91 21.78 4.07
C ASP A 335 -12.55 21.26 2.67
N GLU A 336 -13.26 21.73 1.65
CA GLU A 336 -13.11 21.28 0.24
C GLU A 336 -11.66 21.41 -0.25
N ALA A 337 -11.01 22.56 0.02
CA ALA A 337 -9.66 22.81 -0.46
C ALA A 337 -8.64 21.89 0.22
N ALA A 338 -8.79 21.65 1.54
CA ALA A 338 -7.93 20.75 2.30
C ALA A 338 -8.06 19.28 1.82
N LEU A 339 -9.29 18.84 1.51
CA LEU A 339 -9.52 17.51 0.97
C LEU A 339 -8.97 17.37 -0.45
N ALA A 340 -9.17 18.37 -1.30
CA ALA A 340 -8.70 18.37 -2.70
C ALA A 340 -7.18 18.23 -2.80
N GLU A 341 -6.39 18.77 -1.86
CA GLU A 341 -4.93 18.61 -1.84
C GLU A 341 -4.50 17.13 -1.80
N THR A 342 -5.29 16.27 -1.18
CA THR A 342 -4.94 14.85 -1.06
C THR A 342 -4.90 14.12 -2.40
N HIS A 343 -5.63 14.61 -3.39
CA HIS A 343 -5.76 14.03 -4.72
C HIS A 343 -4.84 14.65 -5.78
N ILE A 344 -4.04 15.66 -5.41
CA ILE A 344 -3.08 16.28 -6.33
C ILE A 344 -1.90 15.32 -6.55
N PRO A 345 -1.49 15.05 -7.81
CA PRO A 345 -0.28 14.28 -8.10
C PRO A 345 0.97 14.91 -7.48
N GLU A 346 1.64 14.19 -6.58
CA GLU A 346 2.87 14.63 -5.90
C GLU A 346 4.12 13.95 -6.43
N MET A 347 3.99 12.66 -6.80
CA MET A 347 5.08 11.85 -7.33
C MET A 347 4.62 10.98 -8.51
N VAL A 348 5.52 10.75 -9.46
CA VAL A 348 5.34 9.69 -10.47
C VAL A 348 5.57 8.35 -9.78
N SER A 349 4.51 7.59 -9.57
CA SER A 349 4.56 6.26 -8.95
C SER A 349 4.86 5.16 -9.96
N SER A 350 4.49 5.36 -11.24
CA SER A 350 4.83 4.44 -12.32
C SER A 350 5.18 5.18 -13.61
N ARG A 351 6.27 4.75 -14.24
CA ARG A 351 6.67 5.29 -15.54
C ARG A 351 5.85 4.65 -16.66
N PRO A 352 5.50 5.40 -17.72
CA PRO A 352 4.75 4.83 -18.85
C PRO A 352 5.57 3.74 -19.57
N GLN A 353 4.95 2.58 -19.79
CA GLN A 353 5.54 1.45 -20.49
C GLN A 353 4.54 0.81 -21.47
N PRO A 354 4.74 0.88 -22.78
CA PRO A 354 5.77 1.64 -23.49
C PRO A 354 5.51 3.17 -23.47
N PRO A 355 6.57 4.02 -23.44
CA PRO A 355 6.40 5.47 -23.20
C PRO A 355 5.62 6.21 -24.30
N ALA A 356 5.53 5.64 -25.50
CA ALA A 356 4.83 6.28 -26.63
C ALA A 356 3.30 6.11 -26.57
N THR A 357 2.77 5.12 -25.81
CA THR A 357 1.36 4.72 -25.84
C THR A 357 0.73 4.55 -24.46
N SER A 358 1.52 4.57 -23.40
CA SER A 358 1.07 4.47 -22.02
C SER A 358 1.12 5.84 -21.33
N ARG A 359 0.37 5.97 -20.23
CA ARG A 359 0.41 7.14 -19.34
C ARG A 359 1.20 6.81 -18.07
N ALA A 360 1.80 7.83 -17.46
CA ALA A 360 2.37 7.69 -16.12
C ALA A 360 1.25 7.52 -15.09
N GLY A 361 1.52 6.73 -14.04
CA GLY A 361 0.74 6.74 -12.82
C GLY A 361 1.35 7.70 -11.82
N PHE A 362 0.53 8.27 -10.96
CA PHE A 362 0.94 9.23 -9.95
C PHE A 362 0.48 8.78 -8.57
N TYR A 363 1.12 9.32 -7.55
CA TYR A 363 0.67 9.22 -6.18
C TYR A 363 0.50 10.62 -5.61
N GLY A 364 -0.65 10.86 -4.96
CA GLY A 364 -0.95 12.07 -4.21
C GLY A 364 -0.60 11.89 -2.74
N LEU A 365 -1.41 12.43 -1.84
CA LEU A 365 -1.21 12.25 -0.40
C LEU A 365 -2.05 11.06 0.08
N GLY A 366 -1.51 9.85 -0.02
CA GLY A 366 -2.20 8.62 0.35
C GLY A 366 -3.13 8.05 -0.74
N TRP A 367 -3.06 8.54 -1.97
CA TRP A 367 -3.91 8.13 -3.09
C TRP A 367 -3.12 7.79 -4.34
N ASN A 368 -3.48 6.72 -5.03
CA ASN A 368 -3.12 6.57 -6.43
C ASN A 368 -3.98 7.50 -7.28
N VAL A 369 -3.34 8.33 -8.09
CA VAL A 369 -3.99 9.26 -9.02
C VAL A 369 -3.62 8.85 -10.43
N GLY A 370 -4.62 8.54 -11.24
CA GLY A 370 -4.42 8.06 -12.61
C GLY A 370 -5.47 8.62 -13.56
N TYR A 371 -5.55 8.03 -14.73
CA TYR A 371 -6.50 8.43 -15.76
C TYR A 371 -7.08 7.18 -16.43
N ASP A 372 -8.36 7.21 -16.75
CA ASP A 372 -8.97 6.19 -17.59
C ASP A 372 -8.62 6.37 -19.08
N ALA A 373 -9.21 5.55 -19.93
CA ALA A 373 -8.97 5.58 -21.38
C ALA A 373 -9.42 6.92 -22.00
N GLU A 374 -10.47 7.54 -21.49
CA GLU A 374 -11.03 8.82 -21.92
C GLU A 374 -10.23 10.02 -21.38
N GLY A 375 -9.33 9.80 -20.42
CA GLY A 375 -8.54 10.86 -19.78
C GLY A 375 -9.19 11.47 -18.55
N ARG A 376 -10.27 10.87 -18.02
CA ARG A 376 -10.87 11.32 -16.77
C ARG A 376 -9.97 10.89 -15.60
N VAL A 377 -9.87 11.79 -14.62
CA VAL A 377 -9.11 11.50 -13.39
C VAL A 377 -9.74 10.32 -12.65
N ARG A 378 -8.88 9.46 -12.13
CA ARG A 378 -9.24 8.35 -11.23
C ARG A 378 -8.49 8.46 -9.92
N TRP A 379 -9.22 8.28 -8.82
CA TRP A 379 -8.67 8.12 -7.49
C TRP A 379 -8.86 6.67 -7.06
N ALA A 380 -7.78 6.03 -6.66
CA ALA A 380 -7.84 4.62 -6.28
C ALA A 380 -6.83 4.30 -5.17
N HIS A 381 -7.10 3.24 -4.44
CA HIS A 381 -6.10 2.56 -3.61
C HIS A 381 -6.48 1.10 -3.44
N SER A 382 -5.46 0.23 -3.41
CA SER A 382 -5.62 -1.17 -3.03
C SER A 382 -5.08 -1.41 -1.63
N GLY A 383 -5.63 -2.40 -0.95
CA GLY A 383 -5.12 -2.92 0.30
C GLY A 383 -4.83 -4.41 0.17
N ALA A 384 -3.71 -4.86 0.71
CA ALA A 384 -3.29 -6.24 0.64
C ALA A 384 -2.60 -6.65 1.93
N PHE A 385 -3.11 -7.73 2.54
CA PHE A 385 -2.39 -8.53 3.51
C PHE A 385 -2.24 -9.94 2.96
N GLY A 386 -1.01 -10.41 2.79
CA GLY A 386 -0.70 -11.78 2.36
C GLY A 386 -1.31 -12.82 3.30
N GLN A 387 -1.57 -12.43 4.54
CA GLN A 387 -2.22 -13.25 5.55
C GLN A 387 -3.76 -13.29 5.45
N GLY A 388 -4.37 -12.63 4.46
CA GLY A 388 -5.76 -12.92 4.13
C GLY A 388 -6.72 -11.74 3.96
N ALA A 389 -6.28 -10.59 3.46
CA ALA A 389 -7.18 -9.52 3.06
C ALA A 389 -6.74 -8.90 1.72
N ALA A 390 -7.70 -8.63 0.84
CA ALA A 390 -7.48 -7.84 -0.35
C ALA A 390 -8.66 -6.90 -0.56
N THR A 391 -8.37 -5.61 -0.71
CA THR A 391 -9.38 -4.55 -0.80
C THR A 391 -9.02 -3.57 -1.91
N ASN A 392 -10.04 -2.95 -2.51
CA ASN A 392 -9.84 -1.93 -3.53
C ASN A 392 -10.91 -0.87 -3.43
N VAL A 393 -10.54 0.39 -3.49
CA VAL A 393 -11.41 1.53 -3.74
C VAL A 393 -11.04 2.17 -5.05
N ASN A 394 -12.06 2.57 -5.83
CA ASN A 394 -11.88 3.11 -7.17
C ASN A 394 -12.97 4.13 -7.48
N MET A 395 -12.59 5.35 -7.87
CA MET A 395 -13.53 6.44 -8.11
C MET A 395 -13.21 7.18 -9.40
N ILE A 396 -14.27 7.66 -10.09
CA ILE A 396 -14.22 8.60 -11.19
C ILE A 396 -14.95 9.87 -10.72
N PRO A 397 -14.22 10.88 -10.17
CA PRO A 397 -14.85 12.07 -9.57
C PRO A 397 -15.73 12.85 -10.55
N ALA A 398 -15.34 12.94 -11.83
CA ALA A 398 -16.10 13.64 -12.86
C ALA A 398 -17.50 13.06 -13.05
N ASP A 399 -17.66 11.75 -12.86
CA ASP A 399 -18.94 11.05 -12.92
C ASP A 399 -19.63 10.93 -11.55
N GLN A 400 -18.97 11.39 -10.48
CA GLN A 400 -19.41 11.16 -9.10
C GLN A 400 -19.71 9.69 -8.84
N LEU A 401 -18.86 8.80 -9.36
CA LEU A 401 -18.99 7.35 -9.31
C LEU A 401 -17.85 6.75 -8.52
N GLY A 402 -18.15 5.84 -7.59
CA GLY A 402 -17.16 5.10 -6.83
C GLY A 402 -17.62 3.69 -6.50
N ILE A 403 -16.66 2.79 -6.37
CA ILE A 403 -16.86 1.42 -5.90
C ILE A 403 -15.79 1.07 -4.87
N VAL A 404 -16.19 0.32 -3.84
CA VAL A 404 -15.28 -0.42 -2.98
C VAL A 404 -15.55 -1.91 -3.10
N VAL A 405 -14.49 -2.70 -3.10
CA VAL A 405 -14.52 -4.16 -3.09
C VAL A 405 -13.65 -4.65 -1.94
N LEU A 406 -14.23 -5.40 -1.01
CA LEU A 406 -13.56 -5.98 0.15
C LEU A 406 -13.57 -7.49 0.01
N THR A 407 -12.43 -8.15 0.22
CA THR A 407 -12.33 -9.62 0.23
C THR A 407 -11.61 -10.10 1.48
N ASN A 408 -11.99 -11.27 1.97
CA ASN A 408 -11.32 -11.93 3.09
C ASN A 408 -10.34 -13.03 2.64
N ALA A 409 -9.71 -12.82 1.51
CA ALA A 409 -8.73 -13.71 0.91
C ALA A 409 -7.38 -13.01 0.71
N ALA A 410 -6.29 -13.76 0.80
CA ALA A 410 -4.97 -13.27 0.40
C ALA A 410 -5.02 -12.71 -1.04
N PRO A 411 -4.23 -11.66 -1.34
CA PRO A 411 -4.34 -10.91 -2.59
C PRO A 411 -3.96 -11.77 -3.81
N ILE A 412 -4.92 -11.92 -4.72
CA ILE A 412 -4.74 -12.54 -6.04
C ILE A 412 -5.28 -11.65 -7.17
N GLY A 413 -5.44 -10.34 -6.91
CA GLY A 413 -5.85 -9.35 -7.90
C GLY A 413 -7.35 -9.27 -8.17
N ILE A 414 -8.20 -9.92 -7.37
CA ILE A 414 -9.65 -9.97 -7.65
C ILE A 414 -10.36 -8.69 -7.20
N ALA A 415 -9.96 -8.09 -6.08
CA ALA A 415 -10.56 -6.83 -5.65
C ALA A 415 -10.38 -5.73 -6.71
N GLU A 416 -9.18 -5.62 -7.27
CA GLU A 416 -8.82 -4.71 -8.36
C GLU A 416 -9.58 -5.03 -9.65
N ALA A 417 -9.60 -6.31 -10.03
CA ALA A 417 -10.27 -6.76 -11.24
C ALA A 417 -11.77 -6.45 -11.22
N LEU A 418 -12.44 -6.71 -10.10
CA LEU A 418 -13.85 -6.42 -9.91
C LEU A 418 -14.10 -4.91 -9.91
N GLY A 419 -13.30 -4.12 -9.16
CA GLY A 419 -13.42 -2.67 -9.15
C GLY A 419 -13.30 -2.06 -10.55
N GLN A 420 -12.31 -2.49 -11.33
CA GLN A 420 -12.13 -2.03 -12.71
C GLN A 420 -13.26 -2.48 -13.63
N SER A 421 -13.69 -3.74 -13.52
CA SER A 421 -14.79 -4.27 -14.34
C SER A 421 -16.09 -3.51 -14.12
N PHE A 422 -16.40 -3.15 -12.87
CA PHE A 422 -17.57 -2.34 -12.56
C PHE A 422 -17.52 -0.96 -13.22
N LEU A 423 -16.37 -0.27 -13.14
CA LEU A 423 -16.23 1.04 -13.78
C LEU A 423 -16.40 0.96 -15.31
N ASP A 424 -15.86 -0.08 -15.94
CA ASP A 424 -16.07 -0.34 -17.37
C ASP A 424 -17.56 -0.52 -17.70
N LEU A 425 -18.26 -1.38 -16.94
CA LEU A 425 -19.70 -1.60 -17.11
C LEU A 425 -20.49 -0.28 -16.95
N ALA A 426 -20.24 0.47 -15.88
CA ALA A 426 -20.97 1.68 -15.56
C ALA A 426 -20.73 2.83 -16.57
N THR A 427 -19.58 2.87 -17.24
CA THR A 427 -19.24 3.93 -18.18
C THR A 427 -19.46 3.53 -19.64
N THR A 428 -19.07 2.32 -20.02
CA THR A 428 -19.08 1.87 -21.43
C THR A 428 -20.15 0.81 -21.74
N GLY A 429 -20.82 0.28 -20.72
CA GLY A 429 -21.84 -0.78 -20.86
C GLY A 429 -21.26 -2.17 -21.09
N LYS A 430 -19.94 -2.37 -20.97
CA LYS A 430 -19.30 -3.68 -21.09
C LYS A 430 -17.91 -3.70 -20.47
N VAL A 431 -17.48 -4.85 -19.96
CA VAL A 431 -16.09 -5.07 -19.54
C VAL A 431 -15.16 -4.98 -20.75
N GLN A 432 -14.12 -4.15 -20.70
CA GLN A 432 -13.27 -3.85 -21.85
C GLN A 432 -12.23 -4.93 -22.14
N GLN A 433 -11.81 -5.66 -21.11
CA GLN A 433 -10.83 -6.76 -21.22
C GLN A 433 -10.99 -7.74 -20.07
N ASP A 434 -10.33 -8.87 -20.13
CA ASP A 434 -10.29 -9.83 -19.02
C ASP A 434 -9.41 -9.31 -17.88
N TRP A 435 -10.01 -8.47 -17.02
CA TRP A 435 -9.34 -7.89 -15.85
C TRP A 435 -8.93 -8.95 -14.84
N VAL A 436 -9.72 -10.02 -14.70
CA VAL A 436 -9.41 -11.11 -13.78
C VAL A 436 -8.09 -11.78 -14.17
N ALA A 437 -7.96 -12.18 -15.42
CA ALA A 437 -6.73 -12.81 -15.90
C ALA A 437 -5.53 -11.86 -15.81
N LEU A 438 -5.72 -10.56 -16.15
CA LEU A 438 -4.66 -9.57 -16.12
C LEU A 438 -4.14 -9.33 -14.70
N TYR A 439 -5.03 -9.08 -13.74
CA TYR A 439 -4.61 -8.80 -12.36
C TYR A 439 -4.07 -10.06 -11.67
N GLN A 440 -4.65 -11.24 -11.92
CA GLN A 440 -4.10 -12.49 -11.40
C GLN A 440 -2.65 -12.72 -11.88
N ALA A 441 -2.37 -12.48 -13.16
CA ALA A 441 -1.02 -12.58 -13.69
C ALA A 441 -0.05 -11.57 -13.05
N ALA A 442 -0.50 -10.32 -12.85
CA ALA A 442 0.31 -9.28 -12.21
C ALA A 442 0.61 -9.61 -10.75
N PHE A 443 -0.38 -10.07 -9.99
CA PHE A 443 -0.17 -10.47 -8.58
C PHE A 443 0.69 -11.72 -8.45
N ALA A 444 0.55 -12.70 -9.36
CA ALA A 444 1.44 -13.86 -9.39
C ALA A 444 2.91 -13.47 -9.59
N GLN A 445 3.19 -12.54 -10.52
CA GLN A 445 4.54 -12.00 -10.72
C GLN A 445 5.07 -11.25 -9.50
N LEU A 446 4.21 -10.50 -8.80
CA LEU A 446 4.60 -9.81 -7.57
C LEU A 446 4.98 -10.79 -6.47
N ILE A 447 4.15 -11.80 -6.22
CA ILE A 447 4.40 -12.84 -5.22
C ILE A 447 5.69 -13.58 -5.55
N GLU A 448 5.91 -13.94 -6.81
CA GLU A 448 7.15 -14.56 -7.28
C GLU A 448 8.37 -13.67 -7.02
N HIS A 449 8.24 -12.35 -7.27
CA HIS A 449 9.32 -11.41 -6.97
C HIS A 449 9.67 -11.35 -5.49
N PHE A 450 8.68 -11.34 -4.59
CA PHE A 450 8.93 -11.39 -3.15
C PHE A 450 9.66 -12.69 -2.73
N HIS A 451 9.27 -13.83 -3.29
CA HIS A 451 9.94 -15.10 -3.02
C HIS A 451 11.38 -15.14 -3.55
N HIS A 452 11.71 -14.38 -4.61
CA HIS A 452 13.06 -14.29 -5.15
C HIS A 452 13.98 -13.26 -4.44
N GLN A 453 13.50 -12.63 -3.37
CA GLN A 453 14.36 -11.74 -2.55
C GLN A 453 15.37 -12.51 -1.71
N VAL A 454 15.18 -13.83 -1.52
CA VAL A 454 16.10 -14.75 -0.89
C VAL A 454 16.55 -15.81 -1.90
N ALA A 455 17.64 -16.53 -1.60
CA ALA A 455 18.13 -17.61 -2.46
C ALA A 455 17.12 -18.77 -2.54
N ASP A 456 17.16 -19.52 -3.65
CA ASP A 456 16.36 -20.73 -3.79
C ASP A 456 16.99 -21.90 -2.99
N TYR A 457 16.33 -22.27 -1.92
CA TYR A 457 16.71 -23.38 -1.04
C TYR A 457 15.90 -24.68 -1.30
N SER A 458 15.22 -24.79 -2.43
CA SER A 458 14.41 -25.98 -2.76
C SER A 458 15.24 -27.23 -3.07
N THR A 459 16.48 -27.04 -3.55
CA THR A 459 17.37 -28.14 -3.93
C THR A 459 18.61 -28.16 -3.04
N PRO A 460 18.71 -29.12 -2.09
CA PRO A 460 19.89 -29.25 -1.22
C PRO A 460 21.18 -29.49 -2.00
N PRO A 461 22.34 -29.02 -1.50
CA PRO A 461 23.64 -29.35 -2.08
C PRO A 461 23.86 -30.86 -2.15
N ALA A 462 24.40 -31.36 -3.25
CA ALA A 462 24.64 -32.80 -3.45
C ALA A 462 25.62 -33.42 -2.41
N ASN A 463 26.60 -32.62 -1.94
CA ASN A 463 27.59 -33.01 -0.94
C ASN A 463 27.82 -31.82 0.02
N PRO A 464 26.90 -31.56 0.98
CA PRO A 464 27.07 -30.46 1.90
C PRO A 464 28.31 -30.66 2.78
N SER A 465 29.10 -29.60 2.93
CA SER A 465 30.23 -29.61 3.87
C SER A 465 29.69 -29.64 5.30
N PRO A 466 30.27 -30.42 6.20
CA PRO A 466 29.79 -30.48 7.58
C PRO A 466 29.98 -29.14 8.30
N PRO A 467 29.06 -28.78 9.23
CA PRO A 467 29.23 -27.60 10.08
C PRO A 467 30.38 -27.80 11.09
N LEU A 468 30.79 -26.72 11.72
CA LEU A 468 31.58 -26.78 12.94
C LEU A 468 30.71 -27.30 14.10
N ALA A 469 31.32 -27.53 15.28
CA ALA A 469 30.56 -27.82 16.48
C ALA A 469 29.59 -26.65 16.81
N ASN A 470 28.41 -26.96 17.34
CA ASN A 470 27.39 -25.94 17.67
C ASN A 470 27.97 -24.79 18.49
N SER A 471 28.90 -25.09 19.43
CA SER A 471 29.57 -24.08 20.25
C SER A 471 30.34 -23.01 19.48
N ALA A 472 30.65 -23.26 18.18
CA ALA A 472 31.32 -22.28 17.34
C ALA A 472 30.39 -21.13 16.89
N TYR A 473 29.08 -21.33 16.97
CA TYR A 473 28.07 -20.40 16.50
C TYR A 473 27.29 -19.68 17.62
N LEU A 474 27.37 -20.22 18.87
CA LEU A 474 26.62 -19.69 20.01
C LEU A 474 27.04 -18.27 20.35
N GLY A 475 26.07 -17.39 20.61
CA GLY A 475 26.34 -16.03 21.04
C GLY A 475 25.14 -15.09 20.91
N THR A 476 25.32 -13.90 21.47
CA THR A 476 24.46 -12.74 21.22
C THR A 476 25.12 -11.93 20.12
N TYR A 477 24.39 -11.71 19.03
CA TYR A 477 24.83 -10.94 17.87
C TYR A 477 23.95 -9.70 17.78
N ASP A 478 24.55 -8.52 17.67
CA ASP A 478 23.84 -7.24 17.70
C ASP A 478 23.82 -6.54 16.34
N ASN A 479 22.76 -5.78 16.13
CA ASN A 479 22.50 -4.97 14.96
C ASN A 479 21.75 -3.70 15.39
N GLU A 480 22.19 -2.53 14.96
CA GLU A 480 21.60 -1.26 15.38
C GLU A 480 20.14 -1.12 14.96
N PHE A 481 19.79 -1.58 13.75
CA PHE A 481 18.42 -1.49 13.23
C PHE A 481 17.51 -2.60 13.77
N TYR A 482 17.91 -3.87 13.65
CA TYR A 482 17.07 -5.01 14.06
C TYR A 482 17.18 -5.34 15.55
N GLY A 483 18.16 -4.77 16.26
CA GLY A 483 18.48 -5.17 17.63
C GLY A 483 19.16 -6.54 17.73
N PRO A 484 19.36 -7.06 18.95
CA PRO A 484 20.09 -8.29 19.15
C PRO A 484 19.30 -9.53 18.74
N ILE A 485 20.01 -10.51 18.17
CA ILE A 485 19.57 -11.89 18.06
C ILE A 485 20.46 -12.79 18.90
N GLN A 486 19.94 -13.93 19.32
CA GLN A 486 20.73 -14.92 20.05
C GLN A 486 20.75 -16.24 19.28
N ILE A 487 21.93 -16.83 19.16
CA ILE A 487 22.08 -18.20 18.67
C ILE A 487 22.34 -19.08 19.87
N VAL A 488 21.42 -20.00 20.11
CA VAL A 488 21.40 -20.87 21.28
C VAL A 488 21.32 -22.35 20.87
N GLU A 489 21.74 -23.24 21.77
CA GLU A 489 21.48 -24.66 21.60
C GLU A 489 20.13 -25.02 22.23
N ARG A 490 19.24 -25.63 21.45
CA ARG A 490 17.91 -26.01 21.89
C ARG A 490 17.50 -27.31 21.21
N ASP A 491 16.94 -28.24 21.99
CA ASP A 491 16.45 -29.53 21.50
C ASP A 491 17.51 -30.36 20.69
N GLY A 492 18.80 -30.19 21.03
CA GLY A 492 19.92 -30.86 20.38
C GLY A 492 20.38 -30.23 19.05
N GLY A 493 19.82 -29.09 18.65
CA GLY A 493 20.19 -28.31 17.48
C GLY A 493 20.44 -26.85 17.80
N LEU A 494 20.74 -26.05 16.79
CA LEU A 494 20.80 -24.58 16.91
C LEU A 494 19.43 -23.97 16.73
N ALA A 495 19.16 -22.91 17.48
CA ALA A 495 18.00 -22.03 17.28
C ALA A 495 18.44 -20.57 17.33
N MET A 496 17.78 -19.73 16.51
CA MET A 496 17.91 -18.28 16.53
C MET A 496 16.71 -17.69 17.28
N LEU A 497 16.99 -16.83 18.26
CA LEU A 497 15.97 -16.07 18.97
C LEU A 497 15.97 -14.65 18.41
N GLN A 498 14.77 -14.15 17.98
CA GLN A 498 14.61 -12.83 17.37
C GLN A 498 13.57 -11.99 18.09
N GLY A 499 13.77 -10.66 18.01
CA GLY A 499 12.83 -9.65 18.45
C GLY A 499 12.63 -9.58 19.97
N PRO A 500 11.80 -8.63 20.44
CA PRO A 500 11.57 -8.39 21.86
C PRO A 500 11.00 -9.63 22.61
N LYS A 501 10.19 -10.43 21.91
CA LYS A 501 9.57 -11.64 22.48
C LYS A 501 10.49 -12.87 22.46
N GLN A 502 11.73 -12.73 21.96
CA GLN A 502 12.69 -13.83 21.81
C GLN A 502 12.07 -15.05 21.11
N THR A 503 11.37 -14.78 19.98
CA THR A 503 10.73 -15.82 19.18
C THR A 503 11.81 -16.78 18.66
N ALA A 504 11.65 -18.07 18.94
CA ALA A 504 12.64 -19.08 18.62
C ALA A 504 12.39 -19.69 17.23
N PHE A 505 13.41 -19.66 16.39
CA PHE A 505 13.43 -20.28 15.06
C PHE A 505 14.47 -21.40 15.04
N PRO A 506 14.09 -22.68 14.89
CA PRO A 506 15.03 -23.78 14.71
C PRO A 506 15.86 -23.57 13.44
N LEU A 507 17.16 -23.77 13.54
CA LEU A 507 18.09 -23.70 12.41
C LEU A 507 18.35 -25.08 11.84
N ARG A 508 18.16 -25.24 10.54
CA ARG A 508 18.45 -26.47 9.78
C ARG A 508 19.77 -26.27 9.02
N HIS A 509 20.74 -27.17 9.21
CA HIS A 509 22.01 -27.07 8.50
C HIS A 509 21.80 -27.21 6.98
N TRP A 510 22.48 -26.36 6.22
CA TRP A 510 22.43 -26.35 4.76
C TRP A 510 23.77 -26.73 4.13
N ASP A 511 24.78 -25.93 4.35
CA ASP A 511 26.14 -26.19 3.86
C ASP A 511 27.17 -25.42 4.71
N ARG A 512 28.19 -26.08 5.22
CA ARG A 512 29.28 -25.50 6.00
C ARG A 512 28.80 -24.62 7.16
N ASP A 513 28.87 -23.28 6.99
CA ASP A 513 28.49 -22.27 7.98
C ASP A 513 27.16 -21.58 7.66
N THR A 514 26.42 -22.11 6.68
CA THR A 514 25.08 -21.66 6.30
C THR A 514 24.00 -22.58 6.86
N TRP A 515 23.02 -21.98 7.49
CA TRP A 515 21.85 -22.62 8.08
C TRP A 515 20.58 -22.01 7.46
N LEU A 516 19.46 -22.67 7.59
CA LEU A 516 18.16 -22.23 7.09
C LEU A 516 17.18 -22.11 8.23
N TYR A 517 16.25 -21.16 8.10
CA TYR A 517 15.08 -21.04 8.94
C TYR A 517 13.87 -20.59 8.14
N ASP A 518 12.68 -20.72 8.71
CA ASP A 518 11.44 -20.28 8.09
C ASP A 518 10.92 -19.07 8.88
N PRO A 519 11.13 -17.82 8.40
CA PRO A 519 10.57 -16.62 9.00
C PRO A 519 9.05 -16.67 8.98
N ILE A 520 8.43 -15.96 9.92
CA ILE A 520 6.98 -15.83 10.02
C ILE A 520 6.63 -14.34 9.95
N GLY A 521 5.46 -14.01 9.46
CA GLY A 521 4.97 -12.64 9.38
C GLY A 521 4.37 -12.32 8.03
N GLU A 522 4.00 -11.07 7.85
CA GLU A 522 3.41 -10.55 6.62
C GLU A 522 4.45 -10.47 5.49
N SER A 523 5.68 -10.12 5.84
CA SER A 523 6.81 -9.90 4.92
C SER A 523 7.71 -11.13 4.76
N ALA A 524 7.28 -12.32 5.24
CA ALA A 524 8.08 -13.54 5.18
C ALA A 524 8.25 -14.04 3.72
N PRO A 525 9.49 -14.09 3.17
CA PRO A 525 9.73 -14.46 1.76
C PRO A 525 9.74 -15.98 1.54
N GLY A 526 9.53 -16.81 2.58
CA GLY A 526 9.77 -18.25 2.60
C GLY A 526 11.05 -18.61 3.32
N THR A 527 11.61 -19.81 3.06
CA THR A 527 12.86 -20.26 3.70
C THR A 527 14.01 -19.29 3.40
N SER A 528 14.75 -18.90 4.43
CA SER A 528 15.83 -17.91 4.38
C SER A 528 17.12 -18.43 4.97
N GLY A 529 18.26 -17.94 4.46
CA GLY A 529 19.60 -18.29 4.88
C GLY A 529 20.06 -17.54 6.14
N VAL A 530 20.86 -18.24 6.96
CA VAL A 530 21.58 -17.71 8.12
C VAL A 530 23.04 -18.11 7.96
N THR A 531 23.89 -17.18 7.52
CA THR A 531 25.28 -17.49 7.17
C THR A 531 26.26 -16.87 8.15
N PHE A 532 27.05 -17.71 8.82
CA PHE A 532 28.05 -17.26 9.80
C PHE A 532 29.40 -17.00 9.15
N LYS A 533 30.06 -15.94 9.59
CA LYS A 533 31.46 -15.65 9.27
C LYS A 533 32.35 -16.15 10.40
N ILE A 534 33.17 -17.15 10.11
CA ILE A 534 34.08 -17.74 11.08
C ILE A 534 35.40 -16.96 11.15
N GLY A 535 35.77 -16.56 12.36
CA GLY A 535 37.01 -15.86 12.63
C GLY A 535 38.22 -16.81 12.80
N PRO A 536 39.44 -16.25 12.99
CA PRO A 536 40.66 -17.04 13.14
C PRO A 536 40.67 -17.99 14.36
N ALA A 537 39.83 -17.71 15.36
CA ALA A 537 39.68 -18.57 16.55
C ALA A 537 38.83 -19.82 16.30
N GLY A 538 38.25 -19.98 15.11
CA GLY A 538 37.35 -21.09 14.78
C GLY A 538 35.93 -20.91 15.31
N THR A 539 35.57 -19.70 15.74
CA THR A 539 34.21 -19.31 16.17
C THR A 539 33.65 -18.22 15.30
N ALA A 540 32.34 -18.12 15.23
CA ALA A 540 31.66 -17.05 14.46
C ALA A 540 31.97 -15.66 15.05
N THR A 541 32.16 -14.69 14.18
CA THR A 541 32.36 -13.26 14.53
C THR A 541 31.19 -12.39 14.12
N SER A 542 30.43 -12.84 13.13
CA SER A 542 29.21 -12.21 12.67
C SER A 542 28.31 -13.23 11.99
N VAL A 543 27.07 -12.86 11.79
CA VAL A 543 26.08 -13.64 11.04
C VAL A 543 25.28 -12.71 10.15
N VAL A 544 24.98 -13.17 8.94
CA VAL A 544 24.04 -12.51 8.00
C VAL A 544 22.76 -13.31 8.01
N VAL A 545 21.64 -12.65 8.27
CA VAL A 545 20.29 -13.20 8.17
C VAL A 545 19.69 -12.66 6.88
N GLU A 546 19.54 -13.51 5.89
CA GLU A 546 19.35 -13.12 4.49
C GLU A 546 18.06 -12.29 4.25
N ASN A 547 16.92 -12.70 4.80
CA ASN A 547 15.68 -11.94 4.67
C ASN A 547 15.69 -10.59 5.41
N LEU A 548 16.62 -10.39 6.33
CA LEU A 548 16.85 -9.11 7.01
C LEU A 548 17.93 -8.26 6.31
N ASP A 549 18.55 -8.77 5.24
CA ASP A 549 19.66 -8.10 4.53
C ASP A 549 19.24 -7.40 3.22
N LEU A 550 17.93 -7.23 3.00
CA LEU A 550 17.39 -6.64 1.77
C LEU A 550 17.93 -5.22 1.50
N GLU A 551 18.20 -4.45 2.58
CA GLU A 551 18.79 -3.10 2.54
C GLU A 551 20.24 -3.09 3.03
N ALA A 552 20.95 -4.24 2.95
CA ALA A 552 22.29 -4.44 3.49
C ALA A 552 22.37 -4.18 5.02
N LEU A 553 21.27 -4.37 5.73
CA LEU A 553 21.18 -4.21 7.19
C LEU A 553 21.19 -5.52 7.95
N GLY A 554 21.14 -6.68 7.29
CA GLY A 554 21.00 -8.01 7.92
C GLY A 554 22.27 -8.60 8.51
N THR A 555 23.36 -7.85 8.66
CA THR A 555 24.60 -8.30 9.30
C THR A 555 24.57 -8.00 10.80
N PHE A 556 24.73 -9.05 11.62
CA PHE A 556 24.79 -8.96 13.07
C PHE A 556 26.19 -9.32 13.56
N THR A 557 26.75 -8.56 14.49
CA THR A 557 28.11 -8.72 15.01
C THR A 557 28.10 -9.34 16.40
N LEU A 558 28.94 -10.35 16.62
CA LEU A 558 29.06 -11.04 17.92
C LEU A 558 29.47 -10.05 19.02
N GLN A 559 28.70 -10.03 20.10
CA GLN A 559 28.98 -9.21 21.31
C GLN A 559 29.50 -10.08 22.46
N GLY A 560 29.06 -11.31 22.58
CA GLY A 560 29.42 -12.18 23.67
C GLY A 560 28.63 -13.50 23.68
N PRO A 561 28.74 -14.29 24.78
CA PRO A 561 27.94 -15.49 24.92
C PRO A 561 26.44 -15.18 24.90
N PRO A 562 25.58 -16.16 24.61
CA PRO A 562 24.14 -15.96 24.70
C PRO A 562 23.74 -15.59 26.11
N ALA A 563 22.73 -14.68 26.23
CA ALA A 563 22.26 -14.17 27.53
C ALA A 563 21.50 -15.22 28.35
#